data_101a73e44d9e51f0fdd19b560acb85ba
#
_entry.id   101a73e44d9e51f0fdd19b560acb85ba
#
_cell.length_a   1.000
_cell.length_b   1.000
_cell.length_c   1.000
_cell.angle_alpha   90.00
_cell.angle_beta   90.00
_cell.angle_gamma   90.00
#
_symmetry.space_group_name_H-M   'P 1'
#
loop_
_entity.id
_entity.type
_entity.pdbx_description
1 polymer ?
#
loop_
_entity_poly.entity_id
_entity_poly.type
_entity_poly.pdbx_seq_one_letter_code
_entity_poly.pdbx_strand_id
1 'polypeptide(L)'
;MSLDVYIKYKQPKKRLIKRGFDGAACGSTIAMYEKDTEVEETEWHANITHNMNEMAMHVPTYYIIDGEVYDSDLYMILWRPEEIGIGNICNNTDVVAQGILHGMTYMMEHRNELLQYNPDNGWGSYDAFLPWLMDYWKACVENPGCEIQTWR
;
A
#
# COMPACT_ATOMS: atom_id res chain seq x y z
N MET A 1 6.58 18.11 4.17
CA MET A 1 6.15 17.25 3.05
C MET A 1 6.06 15.81 3.51
N SER A 2 5.09 15.09 3.00
CA SER A 2 4.86 13.69 3.35
C SER A 2 4.63 12.85 2.10
N LEU A 3 4.88 11.57 2.23
CA LEU A 3 4.43 10.57 1.28
C LEU A 3 3.05 10.11 1.73
N ASP A 4 2.07 10.26 0.87
CA ASP A 4 0.75 9.69 1.07
C ASP A 4 0.59 8.44 0.20
N VAL A 5 0.14 7.36 0.81
CA VAL A 5 -0.04 6.07 0.16
C VAL A 5 -1.49 5.66 0.25
N TYR A 6 -2.04 5.23 -0.87
CA TYR A 6 -3.43 4.76 -0.97
C TYR A 6 -3.46 3.36 -1.59
N ILE A 7 -4.21 2.47 -0.99
CA ILE A 7 -4.57 1.19 -1.62
C ILE A 7 -5.95 1.32 -2.22
N LYS A 8 -6.05 1.07 -3.52
CA LYS A 8 -7.27 1.21 -4.30
C LYS A 8 -7.58 -0.05 -5.08
N TYR A 9 -8.86 -0.31 -5.33
CA TYR A 9 -9.23 -1.39 -6.22
C TYR A 9 -8.83 -1.10 -7.66
N LYS A 10 -8.32 -2.12 -8.35
CA LYS A 10 -8.04 -2.04 -9.80
C LYS A 10 -9.29 -1.92 -10.64
N GLN A 11 -10.41 -2.37 -10.13
CA GLN A 11 -11.71 -2.32 -10.80
C GLN A 11 -12.75 -1.75 -9.84
N PRO A 12 -13.70 -0.97 -10.34
CA PRO A 12 -14.73 -0.42 -9.48
C PRO A 12 -15.51 -1.55 -8.81
N LYS A 13 -15.67 -1.44 -7.52
CA LYS A 13 -16.53 -2.33 -6.76
C LYS A 13 -17.97 -2.13 -7.19
N LYS A 14 -18.67 -3.21 -7.42
CA LYS A 14 -20.10 -3.17 -7.58
C LYS A 14 -20.76 -2.86 -6.24
N ARG A 15 -21.44 -1.74 -6.15
CA ARG A 15 -22.23 -1.39 -4.96
C ARG A 15 -23.65 -1.81 -5.12
N LEU A 16 -24.15 -2.49 -4.10
CA LEU A 16 -25.59 -2.71 -3.93
C LEU A 16 -26.23 -1.42 -3.46
N ILE A 17 -27.00 -0.80 -4.34
CA ILE A 17 -27.80 0.37 -3.97
C ILE A 17 -29.17 -0.16 -3.54
N LYS A 18 -29.47 -0.02 -2.27
CA LYS A 18 -30.85 -0.17 -1.82
C LYS A 18 -31.65 0.99 -2.36
N ARG A 19 -32.46 0.76 -3.35
CA ARG A 19 -33.53 1.70 -3.64
C ARG A 19 -34.51 1.65 -2.52
N GLY A 20 -34.75 2.80 -1.91
CA GLY A 20 -35.90 3.00 -1.06
C GLY A 20 -37.16 2.60 -1.84
N PHE A 21 -37.92 1.81 -1.23
CA PHE A 21 -39.16 1.34 -1.83
C PHE A 21 -40.24 2.37 -1.58
N ASP A 22 -40.72 2.99 -2.62
CA ASP A 22 -41.87 3.86 -2.53
C ASP A 22 -43.12 3.01 -2.42
N GLY A 23 -43.44 2.59 -1.21
CA GLY A 23 -44.77 2.16 -0.82
C GLY A 23 -45.61 1.35 -1.79
N ALA A 24 -45.03 0.83 -2.80
CA ALA A 24 -45.76 -0.06 -3.65
C ALA A 24 -45.97 -1.36 -2.90
N ALA A 25 -47.18 -1.66 -2.74
CA ALA A 25 -47.68 -2.72 -1.91
C ALA A 25 -47.36 -4.14 -2.36
N CYS A 26 -46.44 -4.30 -3.21
CA CYS A 26 -46.02 -5.61 -3.56
C CYS A 26 -44.79 -5.93 -2.71
N GLY A 27 -44.97 -6.48 -1.62
CA GLY A 27 -43.90 -6.96 -0.73
C GLY A 27 -42.69 -7.64 -1.37
N SER A 28 -42.42 -7.30 -2.55
CA SER A 28 -41.26 -7.69 -3.25
C SER A 28 -40.15 -6.71 -2.91
N THR A 29 -39.41 -7.12 -2.14
CA THR A 29 -38.11 -6.67 -1.98
C THR A 29 -37.44 -6.58 -3.21
N ILE A 30 -37.19 -5.64 -3.57
CA ILE A 30 -36.39 -5.62 -4.19
C ILE A 30 -35.39 -5.19 -4.61
N ALA A 31 -35.19 -5.21 -5.47
CA ALA A 31 -34.20 -5.16 -6.47
C ALA A 31 -33.04 -4.30 -6.03
N MET A 32 -32.11 -4.98 -5.64
CA MET A 32 -30.81 -4.42 -5.44
C MET A 32 -30.16 -4.26 -6.79
N TYR A 33 -29.81 -3.06 -7.12
CA TYR A 33 -29.09 -2.81 -8.35
C TYR A 33 -27.60 -2.72 -8.06
N GLU A 34 -26.86 -3.57 -8.70
CA GLU A 34 -25.44 -3.36 -8.83
C GLU A 34 -25.25 -2.20 -9.80
N LYS A 35 -24.76 -1.11 -9.28
CA LYS A 35 -24.29 -0.05 -10.12
C LYS A 35 -22.77 -0.11 -10.17
N ASP A 36 -22.24 -0.28 -11.36
CA ASP A 36 -20.82 0.00 -11.59
C ASP A 36 -20.59 1.48 -11.31
N THR A 37 -20.07 1.76 -10.14
CA THR A 37 -19.62 3.10 -9.84
C THR A 37 -18.16 3.16 -10.27
N GLU A 38 -17.83 4.06 -11.17
CA GLU A 38 -16.44 4.40 -11.52
C GLU A 38 -15.69 5.09 -10.37
N VAL A 39 -16.24 5.05 -9.16
CA VAL A 39 -15.61 5.65 -7.99
C VAL A 39 -14.52 4.72 -7.50
N GLU A 40 -13.29 5.17 -7.61
CA GLU A 40 -12.17 4.54 -6.95
C GLU A 40 -12.39 4.54 -5.44
N GLU A 41 -12.60 3.37 -4.84
CA GLU A 41 -12.66 3.24 -3.40
C GLU A 41 -11.27 3.07 -2.83
N THR A 42 -10.93 3.93 -1.88
CA THR A 42 -9.72 3.79 -1.10
C THR A 42 -9.98 2.80 0.03
N GLU A 43 -9.24 1.70 0.04
CA GLU A 43 -9.35 0.69 1.09
C GLU A 43 -8.50 1.02 2.30
N TRP A 44 -7.42 1.71 2.08
CA TRP A 44 -6.47 2.08 3.12
C TRP A 44 -5.68 3.30 2.70
N HIS A 45 -5.37 4.15 3.67
CA HIS A 45 -4.55 5.33 3.47
C HIS A 45 -3.63 5.53 4.67
N ALA A 46 -2.40 5.88 4.41
CA ALA A 46 -1.46 6.31 5.43
C ALA A 46 -0.47 7.32 4.87
N ASN A 47 0.19 8.03 5.76
CA ASN A 47 1.25 8.92 5.36
C ASN A 47 2.49 8.75 6.23
N ILE A 48 3.63 9.12 5.67
CA ILE A 48 4.89 9.17 6.39
C ILE A 48 5.71 10.38 5.94
N THR A 49 6.49 10.92 6.85
CA THR A 49 7.38 12.06 6.52
C THR A 49 8.43 11.67 5.49
N HIS A 50 8.71 12.57 4.55
CA HIS A 50 9.79 12.41 3.57
C HIS A 50 11.18 12.27 4.21
N ASN A 51 11.32 12.69 5.47
CA ASN A 51 12.59 12.54 6.19
C ASN A 51 13.04 11.09 6.36
N MET A 52 12.14 10.12 6.15
CA MET A 52 12.48 8.69 6.21
C MET A 52 13.01 8.14 4.88
N ASN A 53 13.06 8.95 3.82
CA ASN A 53 13.49 8.48 2.50
C ASN A 53 14.95 8.02 2.49
N GLU A 54 15.83 8.72 3.20
CA GLU A 54 17.24 8.34 3.26
C GLU A 54 17.44 6.99 3.95
N MET A 55 16.76 6.74 5.07
CA MET A 55 16.80 5.43 5.72
C MET A 55 16.29 4.35 4.77
N ALA A 56 15.18 4.60 4.09
CA ALA A 56 14.60 3.65 3.14
C ALA A 56 15.54 3.31 1.98
N MET A 57 16.34 4.26 1.50
CA MET A 57 17.34 4.03 0.45
C MET A 57 18.47 3.09 0.89
N HIS A 58 18.69 2.95 2.19
CA HIS A 58 19.71 2.09 2.76
C HIS A 58 19.18 0.74 3.27
N VAL A 59 17.92 0.45 2.97
CA VAL A 59 17.30 -0.84 3.28
C VAL A 59 17.12 -1.63 2.00
N PRO A 60 18.02 -2.58 1.70
CA PRO A 60 17.85 -3.45 0.53
C PRO A 60 16.65 -4.37 0.74
N THR A 61 15.99 -4.66 -0.34
CA THR A 61 14.85 -5.58 -0.35
C THR A 61 14.78 -6.27 -1.72
N TYR A 62 13.82 -7.15 -1.87
CA TYR A 62 13.57 -7.84 -3.13
C TYR A 62 12.11 -8.31 -3.21
N TYR A 63 11.69 -8.65 -4.40
CA TYR A 63 10.42 -9.29 -4.66
C TYR A 63 10.57 -10.34 -5.75
N ILE A 64 9.66 -11.29 -5.78
CA ILE A 64 9.68 -12.42 -6.71
C ILE A 64 8.42 -12.34 -7.59
N ILE A 65 8.61 -12.40 -8.90
CA ILE A 65 7.55 -12.47 -9.89
C ILE A 65 7.86 -13.64 -10.83
N ASP A 66 6.94 -14.58 -10.95
CA ASP A 66 7.07 -15.76 -11.82
C ASP A 66 8.40 -16.54 -11.62
N GLY A 67 8.84 -16.64 -10.36
CA GLY A 67 10.05 -17.34 -9.98
C GLY A 67 11.35 -16.56 -10.17
N GLU A 68 11.30 -15.36 -10.70
CA GLU A 68 12.46 -14.48 -10.84
C GLU A 68 12.56 -13.49 -9.68
N VAL A 69 13.77 -13.30 -9.16
CA VAL A 69 14.07 -12.38 -8.07
C VAL A 69 14.48 -11.03 -8.64
N TYR A 70 13.83 -9.98 -8.15
CA TYR A 70 14.13 -8.59 -8.51
C TYR A 70 14.64 -7.85 -7.27
N ASP A 71 15.88 -7.44 -7.31
CA ASP A 71 16.48 -6.64 -6.24
C ASP A 71 16.00 -5.20 -6.31
N SER A 72 15.76 -4.61 -5.15
CA SER A 72 15.30 -3.23 -5.01
C SER A 72 15.75 -2.68 -3.66
N ASP A 73 15.27 -1.53 -3.30
CA ASP A 73 15.38 -0.96 -1.97
C ASP A 73 14.02 -0.48 -1.46
N LEU A 74 13.93 -0.24 -0.18
CA LEU A 74 12.66 0.13 0.44
C LEU A 74 12.16 1.50 -0.06
N TYR A 75 13.04 2.40 -0.47
CA TYR A 75 12.65 3.66 -1.08
C TYR A 75 11.86 3.44 -2.37
N MET A 76 12.35 2.57 -3.27
CA MET A 76 11.64 2.24 -4.50
C MET A 76 10.27 1.63 -4.22
N ILE A 77 10.20 0.70 -3.27
CA ILE A 77 8.96 0.04 -2.89
C ILE A 77 7.91 1.04 -2.39
N LEU A 78 8.32 2.03 -1.58
CA LEU A 78 7.39 2.95 -0.91
C LEU A 78 7.11 4.21 -1.71
N TRP A 79 8.15 4.85 -2.26
CA TRP A 79 8.05 6.14 -2.95
C TRP A 79 7.84 6.01 -4.46
N ARG A 80 8.26 4.89 -5.03
CA ARG A 80 8.21 4.64 -6.48
C ARG A 80 7.57 3.30 -6.84
N PRO A 81 6.42 2.94 -6.27
CA PRO A 81 5.82 1.64 -6.57
C PRO A 81 5.44 1.48 -8.04
N GLU A 82 5.23 2.58 -8.75
CA GLU A 82 4.98 2.57 -10.19
C GLU A 82 6.17 2.11 -11.03
N GLU A 83 7.38 2.14 -10.47
CA GLU A 83 8.61 1.73 -11.14
C GLU A 83 9.04 0.30 -10.78
N ILE A 84 8.30 -0.36 -9.89
CA ILE A 84 8.56 -1.75 -9.51
C ILE A 84 7.51 -2.68 -10.12
N GLY A 85 7.90 -3.93 -10.32
CA GLY A 85 7.04 -4.93 -10.93
C GLY A 85 7.21 -5.00 -12.43
N ILE A 86 6.40 -5.79 -13.09
CA ILE A 86 6.44 -6.04 -14.53
C ILE A 86 5.03 -6.03 -15.10
N GLY A 87 4.82 -5.26 -16.15
CA GLY A 87 3.57 -5.26 -16.89
C GLY A 87 2.37 -4.90 -16.00
N ASN A 88 1.39 -5.78 -15.94
CA ASN A 88 0.17 -5.56 -15.15
C ASN A 88 0.35 -5.72 -13.64
N ILE A 89 1.55 -6.06 -13.18
CA ILE A 89 1.86 -6.29 -11.77
C ILE A 89 2.60 -5.07 -11.17
N CYS A 90 2.72 -4.00 -11.91
CA CYS A 90 3.22 -2.73 -11.39
C CYS A 90 2.21 -2.13 -10.40
N ASN A 91 2.68 -1.38 -9.41
CA ASN A 91 1.84 -0.77 -8.38
C ASN A 91 0.96 -1.74 -7.62
N ASN A 92 1.35 -2.97 -7.51
CA ASN A 92 0.48 -4.01 -6.97
C ASN A 92 0.79 -4.28 -5.51
N THR A 93 -0.25 -4.40 -4.69
CA THR A 93 -0.09 -4.73 -3.25
C THR A 93 0.68 -6.03 -3.02
N ASP A 94 0.59 -7.00 -3.91
CA ASP A 94 1.30 -8.29 -3.76
C ASP A 94 2.82 -8.11 -3.87
N VAL A 95 3.26 -7.27 -4.80
CA VAL A 95 4.69 -6.94 -4.97
C VAL A 95 5.19 -6.07 -3.83
N VAL A 96 4.44 -5.03 -3.48
CA VAL A 96 4.79 -4.11 -2.40
C VAL A 96 4.84 -4.84 -1.06
N ALA A 97 3.91 -5.76 -0.79
CA ALA A 97 3.93 -6.57 0.43
C ALA A 97 5.23 -7.38 0.56
N GLN A 98 5.69 -8.00 -0.51
CA GLN A 98 6.97 -8.72 -0.51
C GLN A 98 8.14 -7.78 -0.19
N GLY A 99 8.20 -6.66 -0.88
CA GLY A 99 9.27 -5.66 -0.69
C GLY A 99 9.31 -5.11 0.74
N ILE A 100 8.16 -4.83 1.32
CA ILE A 100 8.08 -4.37 2.71
C ILE A 100 8.52 -5.46 3.68
N LEU A 101 8.07 -6.69 3.49
CA LEU A 101 8.42 -7.80 4.38
C LEU A 101 9.94 -8.04 4.42
N HIS A 102 10.57 -8.13 3.26
CA HIS A 102 12.00 -8.34 3.17
C HIS A 102 12.79 -7.12 3.68
N GLY A 103 12.29 -5.92 3.42
CA GLY A 103 12.87 -4.69 3.96
C GLY A 103 12.78 -4.62 5.48
N MET A 104 11.65 -4.95 6.08
CA MET A 104 11.50 -4.99 7.53
C MET A 104 12.43 -6.04 8.17
N THR A 105 12.60 -7.19 7.54
CA THR A 105 13.52 -8.24 8.02
C THR A 105 14.95 -7.69 8.07
N TYR A 106 15.38 -7.02 7.00
CA TYR A 106 16.69 -6.36 6.98
C TYR A 106 16.82 -5.29 8.07
N MET A 107 15.79 -4.46 8.23
CA MET A 107 15.79 -3.41 9.26
C MET A 107 15.97 -3.99 10.66
N MET A 108 15.28 -5.06 10.99
CA MET A 108 15.41 -5.70 12.31
C MET A 108 16.79 -6.30 12.54
N GLU A 109 17.40 -6.83 11.51
CA GLU A 109 18.76 -7.41 11.58
C GLU A 109 19.86 -6.34 11.64
N HIS A 110 19.61 -5.15 11.11
CA HIS A 110 20.59 -4.07 10.95
C HIS A 110 20.18 -2.77 11.66
N ARG A 111 19.45 -2.89 12.75
CA ARG A 111 18.91 -1.73 13.47
C ARG A 111 19.99 -0.71 13.83
N ASN A 112 21.10 -1.17 14.40
CA ASN A 112 22.15 -0.27 14.86
C ASN A 112 22.80 0.54 13.71
N GLU A 113 22.93 -0.06 12.54
CA GLU A 113 23.45 0.62 11.35
C GLU A 113 22.46 1.65 10.83
N LEU A 114 21.15 1.35 10.88
CA LEU A 114 20.11 2.22 10.34
C LEU A 114 19.80 3.41 11.25
N LEU A 115 20.10 3.34 12.53
CA LEU A 115 19.87 4.46 13.45
C LEU A 115 20.62 5.75 13.07
N GLN A 116 21.74 5.63 12.34
CA GLN A 116 22.46 6.81 11.83
C GLN A 116 21.62 7.64 10.85
N TYR A 117 20.60 7.06 10.25
CA TYR A 117 19.71 7.73 9.30
C TYR A 117 18.47 8.31 9.96
N ASN A 118 18.35 8.25 11.28
CA ASN A 118 17.29 8.98 11.98
C ASN A 118 17.40 10.47 11.69
N PRO A 119 16.31 11.14 11.28
CA PRO A 119 16.33 12.57 11.04
C PRO A 119 16.69 13.37 12.29
N ASP A 120 17.55 14.38 12.14
CA ASP A 120 18.00 15.23 13.26
C ASP A 120 16.91 16.19 13.73
N ASN A 121 15.90 16.44 12.90
CA ASN A 121 14.83 17.40 13.20
C ASN A 121 13.69 16.83 14.05
N GLY A 122 13.76 15.57 14.45
CA GLY A 122 12.72 14.91 15.25
C GLY A 122 11.48 14.49 14.48
N TRP A 123 11.44 14.69 13.17
CA TRP A 123 10.34 14.29 12.31
C TRP A 123 10.62 12.92 11.68
N GLY A 124 10.19 11.88 12.34
CA GLY A 124 10.42 10.51 11.97
C GLY A 124 11.56 9.85 12.74
N SER A 125 11.53 8.54 12.81
CA SER A 125 12.57 7.71 13.43
C SER A 125 12.43 6.26 12.98
N TYR A 126 13.48 5.48 13.18
CA TYR A 126 13.43 4.02 12.98
C TYR A 126 12.28 3.40 13.78
N ASP A 127 12.14 3.78 15.05
CA ASP A 127 11.14 3.19 15.95
C ASP A 127 9.69 3.57 15.56
N ALA A 128 9.48 4.67 14.84
CA ALA A 128 8.19 5.03 14.26
C ALA A 128 7.98 4.42 12.87
N PHE A 129 9.04 4.28 12.11
CA PHE A 129 9.00 3.78 10.74
C PHE A 129 8.62 2.30 10.67
N LEU A 130 9.22 1.49 11.51
CA LEU A 130 8.99 0.04 11.50
C LEU A 130 7.52 -0.34 11.76
N PRO A 131 6.83 0.19 12.80
CA PRO A 131 5.41 -0.06 12.98
C PRO A 131 4.54 0.43 11.82
N TRP A 132 4.89 1.58 11.22
CA TRP A 132 4.20 2.09 10.04
C TRP A 132 4.31 1.12 8.84
N LEU A 133 5.49 0.56 8.64
CA LEU A 133 5.71 -0.46 7.60
C LEU A 133 4.91 -1.73 7.86
N MET A 134 4.81 -2.15 9.12
CA MET A 134 4.00 -3.32 9.50
C MET A 134 2.52 -3.10 9.19
N ASP A 135 2.00 -1.91 9.48
CA ASP A 135 0.61 -1.56 9.17
C ASP A 135 0.37 -1.54 7.66
N TYR A 136 1.31 -0.98 6.90
CA TYR A 136 1.22 -0.95 5.44
C TYR A 136 1.31 -2.37 4.84
N TRP A 137 2.23 -3.17 5.30
CA TRP A 137 2.34 -4.58 4.88
C TRP A 137 1.04 -5.34 5.14
N LYS A 138 0.51 -5.19 6.34
CA LYS A 138 -0.77 -5.82 6.73
C LYS A 138 -1.91 -5.40 5.81
N ALA A 139 -2.02 -4.11 5.52
CA ALA A 139 -3.02 -3.58 4.60
C ALA A 139 -2.88 -4.15 3.19
N CYS A 140 -1.64 -4.31 2.70
CA CYS A 140 -1.38 -4.94 1.41
C CYS A 140 -1.81 -6.42 1.38
N VAL A 141 -1.51 -7.16 2.44
CA VAL A 141 -1.88 -8.59 2.55
C VAL A 141 -3.41 -8.75 2.63
N GLU A 142 -4.09 -7.86 3.32
CA GLU A 142 -5.55 -7.87 3.43
C GLU A 142 -6.27 -7.44 2.14
N ASN A 143 -5.56 -6.80 1.22
CA ASN A 143 -6.10 -6.29 -0.04
C ASN A 143 -5.28 -6.81 -1.24
N PRO A 144 -5.27 -8.12 -1.49
CA PRO A 144 -4.47 -8.70 -2.57
C PRO A 144 -4.92 -8.20 -3.94
N GLY A 145 -3.96 -7.99 -4.84
CA GLY A 145 -4.22 -7.59 -6.21
C GLY A 145 -4.71 -6.17 -6.39
N CYS A 146 -4.68 -5.35 -5.35
CA CYS A 146 -5.10 -3.96 -5.42
C CYS A 146 -3.99 -3.06 -5.97
N GLU A 147 -4.37 -1.91 -6.47
CA GLU A 147 -3.47 -0.88 -6.95
C GLU A 147 -3.01 0.02 -5.81
N ILE A 148 -1.74 0.42 -5.85
CA ILE A 148 -1.18 1.40 -4.95
C ILE A 148 -1.00 2.72 -5.69
N GLN A 149 -1.47 3.80 -5.09
CA GLN A 149 -1.21 5.16 -5.55
C GLN A 149 -0.44 5.92 -4.48
N THR A 150 0.53 6.70 -4.93
CA THR A 150 1.33 7.53 -4.04
C THR A 150 1.26 8.99 -4.45
N TRP A 151 1.23 9.85 -3.44
CA TRP A 151 1.36 11.31 -3.62
C TRP A 151 2.64 11.74 -2.88
N ARG A 152 3.56 12.32 -3.63
CA ARG A 152 4.89 12.70 -3.15
C ARG A 152 5.01 14.20 -3.02
#